data_414bc8c1dfef33d2a062b892ebd62f7d
#
_entry.id   414bc8c1dfef33d2a062b892ebd62f7d
#
_cell.length_a   1.000
_cell.length_b   1.000
_cell.length_c   1.000
_cell.angle_alpha   90.00
_cell.angle_beta   90.00
_cell.angle_gamma   90.00
#
_symmetry.space_group_name_H-M   'P 1'
#
loop_
_entity.id
_entity.type
_entity.pdbx_description
1 polymer ?
#
loop_
_entity_poly.entity_id
_entity_poly.type
_entity_poly.pdbx_seq_one_letter_code
_entity_poly.pdbx_strand_id
1 'polypeptide(L)'
;AKVLKRLSTLDFSKYKKGYFNQIKILNRIPLEVFDLEPTSTNYVYRAVINNPDSHYEKISRIAFNPNPQYISRANLKGQAVAYYACDYDIALIEACHDKLKATNKRTFELTVSKWKIQKKISVQIINSSSLAQSSGTDLSLYYERCRSKRKAILPKKMYRTWYLKTKFIAEQFAKEISSDMDYYITARYSNQILHKTEIKGIIYPSIRYLYKGFNYALSPQLFEDNSLQLEDVSEYKVVFDESDITKYPIIIKQYSTCRFDGDNILW
;
A
#
# COMPACT_ATOMS: atom_id res chain seq x y z
N ALA A 1 3.08 -15.27 -21.15
CA ALA A 1 3.79 -14.17 -21.81
C ALA A 1 2.88 -13.34 -22.72
N LYS A 2 2.21 -13.94 -23.74
CA LYS A 2 1.35 -13.18 -24.70
C LYS A 2 0.25 -12.37 -24.01
N VAL A 3 -0.47 -12.95 -23.02
CA VAL A 3 -1.54 -12.27 -22.27
C VAL A 3 -0.99 -11.12 -21.45
N LEU A 4 0.13 -11.30 -20.77
CA LEU A 4 0.75 -10.24 -19.95
C LEU A 4 1.21 -9.06 -20.81
N LYS A 5 1.87 -9.34 -21.96
CA LYS A 5 2.24 -8.30 -22.93
C LYS A 5 1.01 -7.53 -23.43
N ARG A 6 -0.08 -8.24 -23.71
CA ARG A 6 -1.34 -7.60 -24.14
C ARG A 6 -1.92 -6.72 -23.03
N LEU A 7 -1.94 -7.19 -21.78
CA LEU A 7 -2.43 -6.41 -20.64
C LEU A 7 -1.64 -5.11 -20.43
N SER A 8 -0.31 -5.12 -20.63
CA SER A 8 0.53 -3.93 -20.46
C SER A 8 0.30 -2.85 -21.53
N THR A 9 -0.34 -3.19 -22.66
CA THR A 9 -0.60 -2.27 -23.78
C THR A 9 -2.07 -1.85 -23.89
N LEU A 10 -2.95 -2.31 -23.00
CA LEU A 10 -4.36 -1.95 -23.03
C LEU A 10 -4.58 -0.53 -22.49
N ASP A 11 -5.36 0.23 -23.23
CA ASP A 11 -5.91 1.50 -22.77
C ASP A 11 -7.22 1.24 -22.03
N PHE A 12 -7.14 1.29 -20.68
CA PHE A 12 -8.30 1.02 -19.82
C PHE A 12 -9.27 2.21 -19.72
N SER A 13 -8.93 3.38 -20.25
CA SER A 13 -9.89 4.49 -20.39
C SER A 13 -10.99 4.14 -21.40
N LYS A 14 -10.67 3.28 -22.36
CA LYS A 14 -11.60 2.74 -23.35
C LYS A 14 -12.10 1.37 -22.91
N TYR A 15 -13.01 1.32 -21.93
CA TYR A 15 -13.52 0.07 -21.37
C TYR A 15 -14.04 -0.90 -22.43
N LYS A 16 -13.53 -2.14 -22.41
CA LYS A 16 -14.06 -3.28 -23.18
C LYS A 16 -14.31 -4.45 -22.25
N LYS A 17 -15.51 -5.04 -22.30
CA LYS A 17 -15.95 -6.16 -21.44
C LYS A 17 -14.92 -7.31 -21.37
N GLY A 18 -14.17 -7.57 -22.44
CA GLY A 18 -13.14 -8.60 -22.51
C GLY A 18 -11.89 -8.33 -21.64
N TYR A 19 -11.62 -7.07 -21.22
CA TYR A 19 -10.44 -6.73 -20.40
C TYR A 19 -10.52 -7.36 -19.01
N PHE A 20 -11.70 -7.41 -18.43
CA PHE A 20 -11.93 -8.04 -17.14
C PHE A 20 -11.52 -9.52 -17.09
N ASN A 21 -11.89 -10.28 -18.13
CA ASN A 21 -11.56 -11.70 -18.24
C ASN A 21 -10.04 -11.93 -18.40
N GLN A 22 -9.33 -10.98 -19.01
CA GLN A 22 -7.88 -11.07 -19.14
C GLN A 22 -7.18 -10.82 -17.80
N ILE A 23 -7.67 -9.90 -16.97
CA ILE A 23 -7.13 -9.66 -15.62
C ILE A 23 -7.39 -10.85 -14.71
N LYS A 24 -8.55 -11.51 -14.79
CA LYS A 24 -8.86 -12.72 -14.00
C LYS A 24 -7.80 -13.82 -14.11
N ILE A 25 -7.10 -13.93 -15.25
CA ILE A 25 -6.06 -14.94 -15.43
C ILE A 25 -4.88 -14.73 -14.45
N LEU A 26 -4.67 -13.50 -13.99
CA LEU A 26 -3.62 -13.18 -13.03
C LEU A 26 -3.84 -13.87 -11.68
N ASN A 27 -5.08 -14.20 -11.32
CA ASN A 27 -5.40 -14.83 -10.03
C ASN A 27 -5.33 -16.35 -10.03
N ARG A 28 -5.18 -16.97 -11.21
CA ARG A 28 -5.07 -18.45 -11.32
C ARG A 28 -3.76 -19.00 -10.78
N ILE A 29 -2.75 -18.14 -10.59
CA ILE A 29 -1.44 -18.55 -10.10
C ILE A 29 -1.22 -17.82 -8.78
N PRO A 30 -1.12 -18.53 -7.64
CA PRO A 30 -0.91 -17.89 -6.35
C PRO A 30 0.45 -17.21 -6.31
N LEU A 31 0.49 -16.01 -5.72
CA LEU A 31 1.73 -15.35 -5.32
C LEU A 31 2.14 -15.81 -3.92
N GLU A 32 3.24 -15.27 -3.42
CA GLU A 32 3.66 -15.55 -2.06
C GLU A 32 2.68 -14.97 -1.05
N VAL A 33 2.29 -15.79 -0.11
CA VAL A 33 1.49 -15.40 1.04
C VAL A 33 2.40 -15.45 2.25
N PHE A 34 2.30 -14.44 3.07
CA PHE A 34 3.03 -14.30 4.33
C PHE A 34 2.02 -14.01 5.44
N ASP A 35 2.29 -14.54 6.61
CA ASP A 35 1.50 -14.26 7.79
C ASP A 35 2.19 -13.21 8.65
N LEU A 36 1.55 -12.06 8.82
CA LEU A 36 1.95 -11.06 9.80
C LEU A 36 1.50 -11.56 11.17
N GLU A 37 2.45 -11.93 11.98
CA GLU A 37 2.16 -12.38 13.35
C GLU A 37 2.03 -11.20 14.31
N PRO A 38 1.14 -11.25 15.30
CA PRO A 38 1.06 -10.25 16.35
C PRO A 38 2.30 -10.29 17.24
N THR A 39 3.16 -9.28 17.13
CA THR A 39 4.34 -9.13 17.98
C THR A 39 4.30 -7.78 18.68
N SER A 40 5.16 -7.59 19.69
CA SER A 40 5.28 -6.30 20.38
C SER A 40 5.75 -5.14 19.49
N THR A 41 6.33 -5.46 18.32
CA THR A 41 6.94 -4.49 17.39
C THR A 41 6.25 -4.38 16.04
N ASN A 42 5.18 -5.14 15.79
CA ASN A 42 4.48 -5.10 14.51
C ASN A 42 3.44 -3.98 14.49
N TYR A 43 3.86 -2.85 13.97
CA TYR A 43 3.04 -1.66 13.76
C TYR A 43 2.93 -1.31 12.29
N VAL A 44 1.84 -0.65 11.95
CA VAL A 44 1.64 0.01 10.67
C VAL A 44 1.23 1.47 10.90
N TYR A 45 1.63 2.36 10.00
CA TYR A 45 1.49 3.79 10.15
C TYR A 45 0.68 4.40 9.02
N ARG A 46 -0.15 5.38 9.36
CA ARG A 46 -0.88 6.14 8.37
C ARG A 46 -0.81 7.62 8.69
N ALA A 47 -0.46 8.43 7.72
CA ALA A 47 -0.52 9.87 7.78
C ALA A 47 -1.66 10.40 6.90
N VAL A 48 -2.37 11.40 7.37
CA VAL A 48 -3.37 12.15 6.61
C VAL A 48 -3.09 13.64 6.77
N ILE A 49 -3.22 14.38 5.66
CA ILE A 49 -3.02 15.84 5.69
C ILE A 49 -4.25 16.48 6.31
N ASN A 50 -4.04 17.31 7.32
CA ASN A 50 -5.10 18.06 7.97
C ASN A 50 -5.65 19.15 7.05
N ASN A 51 -6.94 19.41 7.18
CA ASN A 51 -7.48 20.66 6.65
C ASN A 51 -6.96 21.83 7.51
N PRO A 52 -6.81 23.03 6.94
CA PRO A 52 -6.40 24.19 7.72
C PRO A 52 -7.30 24.37 8.95
N ASP A 53 -6.67 24.61 10.09
CA ASP A 53 -7.33 24.92 11.36
C ASP A 53 -8.37 23.88 11.85
N SER A 54 -8.20 22.60 11.45
CA SER A 54 -9.10 21.53 11.88
C SER A 54 -8.34 20.26 12.29
N HIS A 55 -8.87 19.59 13.30
CA HIS A 55 -8.41 18.29 13.78
C HIS A 55 -9.33 17.17 13.29
N TYR A 56 -8.81 15.95 13.20
CA TYR A 56 -9.64 14.77 13.00
C TYR A 56 -10.25 14.35 14.36
N GLU A 57 -11.57 14.40 14.48
CA GLU A 57 -12.30 14.07 15.71
C GLU A 57 -12.69 12.59 15.82
N LYS A 58 -12.53 11.82 14.74
CA LYS A 58 -12.97 10.42 14.67
C LYS A 58 -11.87 9.50 14.19
N ILE A 59 -11.67 8.39 14.90
CA ILE A 59 -10.73 7.32 14.53
C ILE A 59 -11.10 6.74 13.16
N SER A 60 -12.38 6.52 12.89
CA SER A 60 -12.88 6.02 11.61
C SER A 60 -12.47 6.90 10.42
N ARG A 61 -12.23 8.20 10.63
CA ARG A 61 -11.80 9.14 9.58
C ARG A 61 -10.30 9.04 9.25
N ILE A 62 -9.48 8.61 10.22
CA ILE A 62 -8.04 8.44 10.03
C ILE A 62 -7.66 6.99 9.71
N ALA A 63 -8.54 6.01 9.95
CA ALA A 63 -8.30 4.61 9.68
C ALA A 63 -8.25 4.31 8.18
N PHE A 64 -9.29 4.66 7.44
CA PHE A 64 -9.36 4.50 5.98
C PHE A 64 -10.47 5.39 5.38
N ASN A 65 -10.47 5.52 4.05
CA ASN A 65 -11.58 6.18 3.35
C ASN A 65 -12.66 5.13 3.03
N PRO A 66 -13.85 5.19 3.63
CA PRO A 66 -14.90 4.20 3.40
C PRO A 66 -15.52 4.29 2.00
N ASN A 67 -15.44 5.45 1.34
CA ASN A 67 -16.02 5.67 0.01
C ASN A 67 -15.03 6.41 -0.92
N PRO A 68 -13.96 5.73 -1.41
CA PRO A 68 -12.99 6.35 -2.29
C PRO A 68 -13.62 6.72 -3.64
N GLN A 69 -13.47 7.98 -4.05
CA GLN A 69 -14.07 8.51 -5.28
C GLN A 69 -13.25 8.19 -6.53
N TYR A 70 -11.98 7.79 -6.36
CA TYR A 70 -11.02 7.52 -7.43
C TYR A 70 -10.50 6.09 -7.36
N ILE A 71 -10.00 5.61 -8.50
CA ILE A 71 -9.23 4.37 -8.56
C ILE A 71 -7.84 4.68 -8.01
N SER A 72 -7.35 3.86 -7.09
CA SER A 72 -5.98 3.96 -6.57
C SER A 72 -5.27 2.62 -6.73
N ARG A 73 -4.04 2.53 -6.26
CA ARG A 73 -3.16 1.37 -6.49
C ARG A 73 -3.79 0.02 -6.12
N ALA A 74 -4.60 -0.04 -5.06
CA ALA A 74 -5.21 -1.29 -4.60
C ALA A 74 -6.75 -1.23 -4.48
N ASN A 75 -7.41 -0.11 -4.82
CA ASN A 75 -8.87 0.00 -4.73
C ASN A 75 -9.50 0.49 -6.04
N LEU A 76 -10.68 -0.01 -6.32
CA LEU A 76 -11.60 0.57 -7.29
C LEU A 76 -12.41 1.69 -6.63
N LYS A 77 -13.03 2.56 -7.46
CA LYS A 77 -13.99 3.56 -6.97
C LYS A 77 -15.09 2.89 -6.13
N GLY A 78 -15.41 3.45 -4.97
CA GLY A 78 -16.42 2.94 -4.05
C GLY A 78 -16.02 1.67 -3.28
N GLN A 79 -14.77 1.20 -3.40
CA GLN A 79 -14.27 0.03 -2.69
C GLN A 79 -13.19 0.42 -1.69
N ALA A 80 -13.53 0.41 -0.42
CA ALA A 80 -12.62 0.80 0.65
C ALA A 80 -11.41 -0.14 0.75
N VAL A 81 -10.24 0.46 0.88
CA VAL A 81 -8.98 -0.19 1.23
C VAL A 81 -8.23 0.73 2.19
N ALA A 82 -7.67 0.16 3.24
CA ALA A 82 -6.86 0.87 4.20
C ALA A 82 -5.39 0.85 3.78
N TYR A 83 -4.80 2.04 3.54
CA TYR A 83 -3.41 2.18 3.14
C TYR A 83 -2.55 2.58 4.33
N TYR A 84 -1.49 1.83 4.55
CA TYR A 84 -0.51 2.05 5.61
C TYR A 84 0.91 1.94 5.08
N ALA A 85 1.86 2.47 5.83
CA ALA A 85 3.29 2.28 5.63
C ALA A 85 3.88 1.43 6.75
N CYS A 86 5.02 0.78 6.48
CA CYS A 86 5.75 0.01 7.47
C CYS A 86 6.48 0.90 8.50
N ASP A 87 6.60 2.18 8.19
CA ASP A 87 7.39 3.14 8.93
C ASP A 87 6.71 4.50 8.96
N TYR A 88 6.95 5.26 10.03
CA TYR A 88 6.40 6.59 10.25
C TYR A 88 6.79 7.57 9.12
N ASP A 89 8.08 7.62 8.77
CA ASP A 89 8.60 8.57 7.76
C ASP A 89 8.06 8.27 6.37
N ILE A 90 7.92 6.97 6.06
CA ILE A 90 7.29 6.55 4.79
C ILE A 90 5.83 6.99 4.75
N ALA A 91 5.10 6.90 5.87
CA ALA A 91 3.72 7.36 5.93
C ALA A 91 3.61 8.86 5.61
N LEU A 92 4.53 9.69 6.13
CA LEU A 92 4.59 11.14 5.84
C LEU A 92 4.84 11.40 4.35
N ILE A 93 5.83 10.74 3.76
CA ILE A 93 6.18 10.87 2.34
C ILE A 93 5.00 10.44 1.47
N GLU A 94 4.40 9.29 1.75
CA GLU A 94 3.24 8.77 0.98
C GLU A 94 2.04 9.71 1.03
N ALA A 95 1.77 10.34 2.17
CA ALA A 95 0.66 11.29 2.33
C ALA A 95 0.87 12.59 1.56
N CYS A 96 2.11 13.12 1.52
CA CYS A 96 2.40 14.44 0.98
C CYS A 96 2.84 14.44 -0.48
N HIS A 97 3.36 13.33 -1.00
CA HIS A 97 4.05 13.25 -2.29
C HIS A 97 3.28 13.88 -3.47
N ASP A 98 2.00 13.58 -3.62
CA ASP A 98 1.23 14.08 -4.76
C ASP A 98 1.00 15.59 -4.66
N LYS A 99 0.82 16.12 -3.44
CA LYS A 99 0.72 17.57 -3.20
C LYS A 99 2.07 18.26 -3.36
N LEU A 100 3.16 17.62 -2.95
CA LEU A 100 4.52 18.13 -3.18
C LEU A 100 4.83 18.30 -4.67
N LYS A 101 4.40 17.34 -5.51
CA LYS A 101 4.57 17.42 -6.97
C LYS A 101 3.63 18.42 -7.65
N ALA A 102 2.41 18.55 -7.14
CA ALA A 102 1.40 19.40 -7.75
C ALA A 102 1.49 20.88 -7.35
N THR A 103 2.19 21.19 -6.25
CA THR A 103 2.28 22.55 -5.69
C THR A 103 3.70 22.85 -5.23
N ASN A 104 3.99 24.14 -4.99
CA ASN A 104 5.25 24.57 -4.36
C ASN A 104 5.18 24.51 -2.82
N LYS A 105 4.09 23.99 -2.23
CA LYS A 105 3.94 23.86 -0.79
C LYS A 105 4.89 22.79 -0.26
N ARG A 106 5.69 23.13 0.73
CA ARG A 106 6.66 22.23 1.39
C ARG A 106 6.35 21.97 2.86
N THR A 107 5.46 22.76 3.44
CA THR A 107 5.04 22.62 4.84
C THR A 107 3.66 22.01 4.91
N PHE A 108 3.49 20.97 5.72
CA PHE A 108 2.21 20.30 5.92
C PHE A 108 1.92 20.09 7.39
N GLU A 109 0.66 20.13 7.75
CA GLU A 109 0.11 19.68 9.02
C GLU A 109 -0.55 18.32 8.79
N LEU A 110 -0.21 17.35 9.61
CA LEU A 110 -0.56 15.95 9.42
C LEU A 110 -1.00 15.32 10.73
N THR A 111 -2.05 14.54 10.67
CA THR A 111 -2.39 13.56 11.71
C THR A 111 -1.76 12.22 11.33
N VAL A 112 -0.93 11.69 12.23
CA VAL A 112 -0.30 10.38 12.07
C VAL A 112 -0.88 9.42 13.09
N SER A 113 -1.32 8.27 12.62
CA SER A 113 -1.86 7.19 13.44
C SER A 113 -0.95 5.97 13.38
N LYS A 114 -0.70 5.38 14.56
CA LYS A 114 0.08 4.16 14.75
C LYS A 114 -0.87 3.03 15.16
N TRP A 115 -0.83 1.94 14.43
CA TRP A 115 -1.74 0.82 14.59
C TRP A 115 -0.97 -0.47 14.88
N LYS A 116 -1.39 -1.17 15.93
CA LYS A 116 -0.81 -2.45 16.32
C LYS A 116 -1.53 -3.61 15.68
N ILE A 117 -0.78 -4.57 15.15
CA ILE A 117 -1.32 -5.84 14.67
C ILE A 117 -1.59 -6.72 15.87
N GLN A 118 -2.87 -7.03 16.14
CA GLN A 118 -3.33 -7.81 17.31
C GLN A 118 -3.59 -9.27 16.99
N LYS A 119 -3.91 -9.59 15.73
CA LYS A 119 -4.17 -10.94 15.27
C LYS A 119 -3.32 -11.26 14.06
N LYS A 120 -3.09 -12.51 13.81
CA LYS A 120 -2.45 -13.00 12.59
C LYS A 120 -3.20 -12.54 11.34
N ILE A 121 -2.51 -11.92 10.41
CA ILE A 121 -3.05 -11.41 9.15
C ILE A 121 -2.33 -12.07 7.99
N SER A 122 -3.03 -12.84 7.16
CA SER A 122 -2.47 -13.37 5.92
C SER A 122 -2.43 -12.29 4.86
N VAL A 123 -1.23 -12.00 4.35
CA VAL A 123 -0.97 -10.96 3.35
C VAL A 123 -0.27 -11.53 2.13
N GLN A 124 -0.50 -10.92 0.97
CA GLN A 124 0.20 -11.26 -0.25
C GLN A 124 1.35 -10.28 -0.50
N ILE A 125 2.54 -10.82 -0.77
CA ILE A 125 3.72 -10.01 -1.07
C ILE A 125 3.83 -9.78 -2.59
N ILE A 126 3.97 -8.52 -2.97
CA ILE A 126 4.25 -8.08 -4.32
C ILE A 126 5.63 -7.44 -4.34
N ASN A 127 6.60 -8.18 -4.84
CA ASN A 127 7.98 -7.69 -5.01
C ASN A 127 8.68 -8.52 -6.10
N SER A 128 9.12 -7.88 -7.17
CA SER A 128 9.94 -8.54 -8.20
C SER A 128 10.59 -7.57 -9.18
N SER A 129 10.45 -6.27 -8.96
CA SER A 129 11.20 -5.30 -9.75
C SER A 129 12.69 -5.40 -9.41
N SER A 130 13.56 -5.17 -10.38
CA SER A 130 15.01 -5.14 -10.13
C SER A 130 15.37 -4.08 -9.08
N LEU A 131 14.68 -2.93 -9.08
CA LEU A 131 14.90 -1.86 -8.11
C LEU A 131 14.49 -2.27 -6.69
N ALA A 132 13.33 -2.93 -6.54
CA ALA A 132 12.89 -3.43 -5.25
C ALA A 132 13.80 -4.56 -4.72
N GLN A 133 14.35 -5.39 -5.61
CA GLN A 133 15.29 -6.44 -5.24
C GLN A 133 16.64 -5.87 -4.77
N SER A 134 17.10 -4.78 -5.37
CA SER A 134 18.35 -4.12 -4.99
C SER A 134 18.26 -3.24 -3.75
N SER A 135 17.04 -2.99 -3.23
CA SER A 135 16.83 -2.09 -2.08
C SER A 135 17.34 -2.63 -0.75
N GLY A 136 17.63 -3.95 -0.65
CA GLY A 136 18.12 -4.59 0.58
C GLY A 136 17.13 -4.64 1.73
N THR A 137 15.85 -4.34 1.51
CA THR A 137 14.82 -4.40 2.55
C THR A 137 14.49 -5.84 2.95
N ASP A 138 13.95 -6.04 4.16
CA ASP A 138 13.49 -7.35 4.63
C ASP A 138 12.49 -7.99 3.67
N LEU A 139 11.63 -7.18 3.06
CA LEU A 139 10.69 -7.62 2.05
C LEU A 139 11.40 -8.17 0.81
N SER A 140 12.45 -7.52 0.35
CA SER A 140 13.24 -7.98 -0.80
C SER A 140 14.03 -9.24 -0.50
N LEU A 141 14.61 -9.35 0.68
CA LEU A 141 15.31 -10.54 1.14
C LEU A 141 14.37 -11.75 1.27
N TYR A 142 13.18 -11.53 1.85
CA TYR A 142 12.17 -12.58 1.94
C TYR A 142 11.72 -13.05 0.55
N TYR A 143 11.44 -12.12 -0.36
CA TYR A 143 11.06 -12.45 -1.73
C TYR A 143 12.12 -13.30 -2.44
N GLU A 144 13.41 -12.95 -2.32
CA GLU A 144 14.50 -13.72 -2.93
C GLU A 144 14.61 -15.15 -2.36
N ARG A 145 14.40 -15.33 -1.07
CA ARG A 145 14.32 -16.67 -0.44
C ARG A 145 13.18 -17.48 -1.03
N CYS A 146 11.98 -16.90 -1.15
CA CYS A 146 10.82 -17.54 -1.75
C CYS A 146 11.06 -17.89 -3.23
N ARG A 147 11.68 -16.98 -3.99
CA ARG A 147 12.04 -17.19 -5.39
C ARG A 147 12.99 -18.36 -5.57
N SER A 148 14.04 -18.43 -4.77
CA SER A 148 15.02 -19.50 -4.79
C SER A 148 14.39 -20.86 -4.44
N LYS A 149 13.58 -20.90 -3.38
CA LYS A 149 12.83 -22.10 -2.98
C LYS A 149 11.89 -22.58 -4.10
N ARG A 150 11.11 -21.68 -4.72
CA ARG A 150 10.21 -22.05 -5.83
C ARG A 150 10.96 -22.52 -7.08
N LYS A 151 12.11 -21.92 -7.37
CA LYS A 151 12.96 -22.36 -8.48
C LYS A 151 13.47 -23.79 -8.29
N ALA A 152 13.73 -24.19 -7.05
CA ALA A 152 14.21 -25.53 -6.72
C ALA A 152 13.10 -26.60 -6.79
N ILE A 153 11.84 -26.26 -6.40
CA ILE A 153 10.77 -27.24 -6.24
C ILE A 153 9.77 -27.30 -7.41
N LEU A 154 9.64 -26.21 -8.19
CA LEU A 154 8.66 -26.18 -9.27
C LEU A 154 9.24 -26.67 -10.60
N PRO A 155 8.46 -27.42 -11.41
CA PRO A 155 8.84 -27.70 -12.77
C PRO A 155 9.14 -26.40 -13.54
N LYS A 156 10.16 -26.42 -14.41
CA LYS A 156 10.66 -25.24 -15.15
C LYS A 156 9.55 -24.39 -15.81
N LYS A 157 8.55 -25.02 -16.42
CA LYS A 157 7.42 -24.33 -17.06
C LYS A 157 6.55 -23.61 -16.03
N MET A 158 6.27 -24.23 -14.89
CA MET A 158 5.46 -23.64 -13.80
C MET A 158 6.21 -22.48 -13.14
N TYR A 159 7.50 -22.67 -12.81
CA TYR A 159 8.34 -21.61 -12.27
C TYR A 159 8.39 -20.40 -13.22
N ARG A 160 8.62 -20.61 -14.51
CA ARG A 160 8.61 -19.53 -15.51
C ARG A 160 7.28 -18.77 -15.54
N THR A 161 6.17 -19.49 -15.46
CA THR A 161 4.84 -18.87 -15.48
C THR A 161 4.59 -18.05 -14.21
N TRP A 162 4.94 -18.60 -13.05
CA TRP A 162 4.89 -17.89 -11.78
C TRP A 162 5.76 -16.63 -11.79
N TYR A 163 7.03 -16.75 -12.19
CA TYR A 163 7.98 -15.64 -12.24
C TYR A 163 7.50 -14.50 -13.16
N LEU A 164 7.04 -14.82 -14.38
CA LEU A 164 6.54 -13.81 -15.31
C LEU A 164 5.31 -13.08 -14.77
N LYS A 165 4.41 -13.79 -14.08
CA LYS A 165 3.25 -13.16 -13.45
C LYS A 165 3.67 -12.25 -12.30
N THR A 166 4.52 -12.73 -11.41
CA THR A 166 5.01 -11.97 -10.24
C THR A 166 5.71 -10.68 -10.71
N LYS A 167 6.61 -10.81 -11.69
CA LYS A 167 7.27 -9.68 -12.31
C LYS A 167 6.28 -8.68 -12.89
N PHE A 168 5.31 -9.14 -13.68
CA PHE A 168 4.31 -8.27 -14.30
C PHE A 168 3.50 -7.50 -13.25
N ILE A 169 2.99 -8.18 -12.23
CA ILE A 169 2.19 -7.53 -11.16
C ILE A 169 3.05 -6.49 -10.42
N ALA A 170 4.29 -6.82 -10.07
CA ALA A 170 5.17 -5.87 -9.39
C ALA A 170 5.49 -4.65 -10.27
N GLU A 171 5.73 -4.83 -11.57
CA GLU A 171 5.91 -3.73 -12.51
C GLU A 171 4.66 -2.85 -12.60
N GLN A 172 3.45 -3.42 -12.56
CA GLN A 172 2.21 -2.64 -12.53
C GLN A 172 2.06 -1.87 -11.20
N PHE A 173 2.45 -2.45 -10.07
CA PHE A 173 2.46 -1.75 -8.78
C PHE A 173 3.53 -0.66 -8.70
N ALA A 174 4.64 -0.82 -9.42
CA ALA A 174 5.75 0.12 -9.48
C ALA A 174 5.61 1.19 -10.58
N LYS A 175 4.56 1.12 -11.41
CA LYS A 175 4.37 2.03 -12.52
C LYS A 175 4.14 3.47 -12.01
N GLU A 176 4.85 4.45 -12.59
CA GLU A 176 4.45 5.83 -12.50
C GLU A 176 3.16 6.04 -13.29
N ILE A 177 2.27 6.85 -12.76
CA ILE A 177 0.94 7.05 -13.32
C ILE A 177 0.78 8.45 -13.88
N SER A 178 -0.01 8.57 -14.94
CA SER A 178 -0.48 9.82 -15.52
C SER A 178 -1.99 10.04 -15.30
N SER A 179 -2.72 8.97 -15.02
CA SER A 179 -4.16 9.00 -14.73
C SER A 179 -4.57 7.89 -13.77
N ASP A 180 -5.72 8.03 -13.11
CA ASP A 180 -6.29 7.00 -12.22
C ASP A 180 -6.49 5.65 -12.93
N MET A 181 -6.75 5.66 -14.23
CA MET A 181 -6.95 4.45 -15.02
C MET A 181 -5.68 3.61 -15.18
N ASP A 182 -4.51 4.18 -14.96
CA ASP A 182 -3.25 3.43 -14.93
C ASP A 182 -3.21 2.42 -13.78
N TYR A 183 -3.95 2.67 -12.69
CA TYR A 183 -4.12 1.75 -11.58
C TYR A 183 -5.12 0.62 -11.84
N TYR A 184 -5.85 0.60 -12.96
CA TYR A 184 -6.96 -0.33 -13.14
C TYR A 184 -6.58 -1.81 -12.99
N ILE A 185 -5.40 -2.20 -13.49
CA ILE A 185 -4.91 -3.59 -13.37
C ILE A 185 -4.67 -3.95 -11.90
N THR A 186 -3.93 -3.10 -11.18
CA THR A 186 -3.56 -3.35 -9.79
C THR A 186 -4.77 -3.29 -8.87
N ALA A 187 -5.65 -2.30 -9.07
CA ALA A 187 -6.90 -2.17 -8.33
C ALA A 187 -7.82 -3.38 -8.51
N ARG A 188 -8.01 -3.85 -9.74
CA ARG A 188 -8.78 -5.07 -10.04
C ARG A 188 -8.16 -6.32 -9.45
N TYR A 189 -6.85 -6.44 -9.55
CA TYR A 189 -6.11 -7.54 -8.94
C TYR A 189 -6.29 -7.55 -7.42
N SER A 190 -6.04 -6.41 -6.76
CA SER A 190 -6.18 -6.25 -5.31
C SER A 190 -7.59 -6.51 -4.83
N ASN A 191 -8.60 -6.00 -5.53
CA ASN A 191 -10.00 -6.24 -5.20
C ASN A 191 -10.35 -7.74 -5.19
N GLN A 192 -9.81 -8.52 -6.12
CA GLN A 192 -10.05 -9.95 -6.14
C GLN A 192 -9.35 -10.68 -5.00
N ILE A 193 -8.19 -10.21 -4.57
CA ILE A 193 -7.45 -10.78 -3.43
C ILE A 193 -8.15 -10.42 -2.12
N LEU A 194 -8.33 -9.14 -1.85
CA LEU A 194 -8.80 -8.64 -0.54
C LEU A 194 -10.25 -9.00 -0.22
N HIS A 195 -11.11 -9.17 -1.24
CA HIS A 195 -12.54 -9.41 -1.03
C HIS A 195 -13.00 -10.83 -1.36
N LYS A 196 -12.15 -11.68 -1.97
CA LYS A 196 -12.58 -13.01 -2.44
C LYS A 196 -11.72 -14.15 -1.91
N THR A 197 -10.77 -13.86 -1.04
CA THR A 197 -9.90 -14.85 -0.43
C THR A 197 -9.74 -14.59 1.05
N GLU A 198 -9.10 -15.51 1.77
CA GLU A 198 -8.70 -15.34 3.17
C GLU A 198 -7.55 -14.34 3.35
N ILE A 199 -6.98 -13.85 2.25
CA ILE A 199 -5.90 -12.87 2.28
C ILE A 199 -6.52 -11.49 2.57
N LYS A 200 -6.09 -10.87 3.64
CA LYS A 200 -6.62 -9.58 4.13
C LYS A 200 -5.67 -8.40 3.91
N GLY A 201 -4.54 -8.63 3.27
CA GLY A 201 -3.58 -7.58 2.97
C GLY A 201 -2.72 -7.85 1.75
N ILE A 202 -2.18 -6.78 1.20
CA ILE A 202 -1.17 -6.79 0.14
C ILE A 202 -0.03 -5.90 0.61
N ILE A 203 1.21 -6.43 0.56
CA ILE A 203 2.44 -5.67 0.83
C ILE A 203 3.14 -5.40 -0.50
N TYR A 204 3.58 -4.17 -0.71
CA TYR A 204 4.29 -3.76 -1.92
C TYR A 204 5.32 -2.66 -1.61
N PRO A 205 6.44 -2.57 -2.35
CA PRO A 205 7.47 -1.57 -2.10
C PRO A 205 6.95 -0.14 -2.25
N SER A 206 7.43 0.76 -1.39
CA SER A 206 7.18 2.20 -1.53
C SER A 206 8.02 2.76 -2.67
N ILE A 207 7.36 3.16 -3.75
CA ILE A 207 8.02 3.79 -4.91
C ILE A 207 8.42 5.22 -4.58
N ARG A 208 7.56 5.92 -3.83
CA ARG A 208 7.75 7.31 -3.42
C ARG A 208 8.96 7.49 -2.52
N TYR A 209 9.37 6.42 -1.84
CA TYR A 209 10.59 6.36 -1.05
C TYR A 209 11.65 5.45 -1.68
N LEU A 210 11.78 5.47 -2.99
CA LEU A 210 12.84 4.81 -3.76
C LEU A 210 13.06 3.33 -3.37
N TYR A 211 11.96 2.61 -3.08
CA TYR A 211 11.96 1.19 -2.66
C TYR A 211 12.67 0.88 -1.33
N LYS A 212 13.00 1.89 -0.50
CA LYS A 212 13.69 1.71 0.80
C LYS A 212 12.75 1.20 1.91
N GLY A 213 11.47 1.03 1.63
CA GLY A 213 10.46 0.47 2.52
C GLY A 213 9.26 -0.03 1.76
N PHE A 214 8.18 -0.31 2.46
CA PHE A 214 7.00 -0.91 1.86
C PHE A 214 5.70 -0.38 2.45
N ASN A 215 4.64 -0.54 1.68
CA ASN A 215 3.29 -0.14 2.01
C ASN A 215 2.40 -1.38 2.15
N TYR A 216 1.33 -1.21 2.92
CA TYR A 216 0.26 -2.17 3.08
C TYR A 216 -1.02 -1.61 2.46
N ALA A 217 -1.73 -2.45 1.72
CA ALA A 217 -3.12 -2.26 1.36
C ALA A 217 -3.93 -3.34 2.09
N LEU A 218 -4.67 -2.95 3.11
CA LEU A 218 -5.34 -3.85 4.04
C LEU A 218 -6.86 -3.80 3.86
N SER A 219 -7.53 -4.93 4.13
CA SER A 219 -8.99 -4.99 4.15
C SER A 219 -9.54 -4.19 5.33
N PRO A 220 -10.59 -3.37 5.15
CA PRO A 220 -11.27 -2.70 6.25
C PRO A 220 -11.82 -3.63 7.33
N GLN A 221 -12.12 -4.88 7.00
CA GLN A 221 -12.59 -5.90 7.97
C GLN A 221 -11.64 -6.08 9.16
N LEU A 222 -10.34 -5.78 9.00
CA LEU A 222 -9.36 -5.89 10.08
C LEU A 222 -9.59 -4.90 11.23
N PHE A 223 -10.39 -3.85 11.00
CA PHE A 223 -10.83 -2.93 12.05
C PHE A 223 -12.08 -3.46 12.75
N GLU A 224 -13.02 -4.03 11.99
CA GLU A 224 -14.27 -4.57 12.50
C GLU A 224 -14.03 -5.78 13.43
N ASP A 225 -13.03 -6.60 13.11
CA ASP A 225 -12.68 -7.80 13.88
C ASP A 225 -11.56 -7.58 14.93
N ASN A 226 -11.14 -6.31 15.15
CA ASN A 226 -10.07 -5.93 16.06
C ASN A 226 -8.71 -6.60 15.76
N SER A 227 -8.41 -6.90 14.49
CA SER A 227 -7.08 -7.37 14.08
C SER A 227 -6.06 -6.23 14.01
N LEU A 228 -6.54 -4.98 13.85
CA LEU A 228 -5.77 -3.75 13.97
C LEU A 228 -6.34 -2.90 15.09
N GLN A 229 -5.50 -2.50 16.02
CA GLN A 229 -5.84 -1.61 17.14
C GLN A 229 -5.05 -0.33 17.07
N LEU A 230 -5.73 0.80 17.17
CA LEU A 230 -5.08 2.11 17.29
C LEU A 230 -4.31 2.18 18.61
N GLU A 231 -3.03 2.54 18.54
CA GLU A 231 -2.16 2.66 19.70
C GLU A 231 -1.83 4.12 20.00
N ASP A 232 -1.60 4.92 18.97
CA ASP A 232 -1.28 6.35 19.12
C ASP A 232 -1.80 7.16 17.94
N VAL A 233 -2.17 8.40 18.22
CA VAL A 233 -2.43 9.44 17.22
C VAL A 233 -1.75 10.72 17.66
N SER A 234 -1.01 11.32 16.76
CA SER A 234 -0.32 12.58 17.03
C SER A 234 -0.39 13.51 15.82
N GLU A 235 -0.39 14.80 16.08
CA GLU A 235 -0.34 15.82 15.03
C GLU A 235 1.04 16.46 14.93
N TYR A 236 1.48 16.63 13.68
CA TYR A 236 2.79 17.14 13.34
C TYR A 236 2.74 18.23 12.30
N LYS A 237 3.62 19.21 12.45
CA LYS A 237 4.01 20.12 11.38
C LYS A 237 5.35 19.67 10.82
N VAL A 238 5.39 19.40 9.51
CA VAL A 238 6.58 18.89 8.83
C VAL A 238 6.96 19.80 7.65
N VAL A 239 8.26 19.83 7.35
CA VAL A 239 8.81 20.55 6.19
C VAL A 239 9.61 19.57 5.34
N PHE A 240 9.35 19.58 4.04
CA PHE A 240 10.12 18.81 3.06
C PHE A 240 11.23 19.65 2.44
N ASP A 241 12.35 19.01 2.15
CA ASP A 241 13.47 19.62 1.42
C ASP A 241 12.99 20.09 0.03
N GLU A 242 13.38 21.31 -0.35
CA GLU A 242 13.01 21.87 -1.65
C GLU A 242 13.69 21.16 -2.81
N SER A 243 14.91 20.68 -2.59
CA SER A 243 15.74 20.04 -3.61
C SER A 243 15.48 18.54 -3.76
N ASP A 244 14.97 17.87 -2.71
CA ASP A 244 14.78 16.42 -2.72
C ASP A 244 13.61 15.97 -1.84
N ILE A 245 12.46 15.78 -2.48
CA ILE A 245 11.22 15.32 -1.82
C ILE A 245 11.27 13.85 -1.37
N THR A 246 12.34 13.12 -1.67
CA THR A 246 12.55 11.73 -1.21
C THR A 246 13.33 11.67 0.08
N LYS A 247 13.87 12.77 0.56
CA LYS A 247 14.46 12.86 1.90
C LYS A 247 13.37 12.89 2.96
N TYR A 248 13.70 12.42 4.14
CA TYR A 248 12.81 12.52 5.31
C TYR A 248 12.44 13.96 5.58
N PRO A 249 11.16 14.25 5.82
CA PRO A 249 10.75 15.59 6.22
C PRO A 249 11.31 15.93 7.60
N ILE A 250 11.60 17.21 7.81
CA ILE A 250 11.97 17.73 9.11
C ILE A 250 10.69 17.98 9.90
N ILE A 251 10.57 17.37 11.08
CA ILE A 251 9.50 17.67 12.04
C ILE A 251 9.83 19.00 12.70
N ILE A 252 9.01 20.03 12.43
CA ILE A 252 9.19 21.34 13.06
C ILE A 252 8.51 21.35 14.43
N LYS A 253 7.33 20.73 14.52
CA LYS A 253 6.51 20.76 15.74
C LYS A 253 5.60 19.55 15.80
N GLN A 254 5.54 18.94 16.98
CA GLN A 254 4.46 18.05 17.39
C GLN A 254 3.43 18.89 18.12
N TYR A 255 2.17 18.85 17.68
CA TYR A 255 1.12 19.70 18.26
C TYR A 255 0.47 19.06 19.47
N SER A 256 0.12 17.78 19.38
CA SER A 256 -0.52 17.08 20.48
C SER A 256 -0.41 15.56 20.33
N THR A 257 -0.55 14.89 21.45
CA THR A 257 -0.94 13.49 21.56
C THR A 257 -2.37 13.46 22.09
N CYS A 258 -3.18 12.56 21.59
CA CYS A 258 -4.58 12.49 21.97
C CYS A 258 -4.89 11.33 22.91
N ARG A 259 -6.08 11.36 23.51
CA ARG A 259 -6.74 10.24 24.18
C ARG A 259 -7.89 9.75 23.30
N PHE A 260 -8.41 8.58 23.58
CA PHE A 260 -9.51 7.98 22.83
C PHE A 260 -10.69 7.71 23.76
N ASP A 261 -11.89 7.98 23.28
CA ASP A 261 -13.15 7.55 23.89
C ASP A 261 -14.04 6.96 22.78
N GLY A 262 -14.09 5.62 22.70
CA GLY A 262 -14.74 4.92 21.61
C GLY A 262 -14.11 5.29 20.25
N ASP A 263 -14.92 5.84 19.32
CA ASP A 263 -14.44 6.37 18.03
C ASP A 263 -13.97 7.83 18.10
N ASN A 264 -14.07 8.50 19.27
CA ASN A 264 -13.68 9.89 19.40
C ASN A 264 -12.18 10.04 19.70
N ILE A 265 -11.58 11.05 19.08
CA ILE A 265 -10.22 11.53 19.37
C ILE A 265 -10.36 12.77 20.23
N LEU A 266 -9.77 12.72 21.43
CA LEU A 266 -9.77 13.83 22.41
C LEU A 266 -8.38 14.47 22.41
N TRP A 267 -8.28 15.59 21.71
CA TRP A 267 -7.04 16.38 21.56
C TRP A 267 -6.66 17.18 22.80
#